data_1527d871af0f222640cc35532d6b4924
#
_entry.id   1527d871af0f222640cc35532d6b4924
#
_cell.length_a   1.000
_cell.length_b   1.000
_cell.length_c   1.000
_cell.angle_alpha   90.00
_cell.angle_beta   90.00
_cell.angle_gamma   90.00
#
_symmetry.space_group_name_H-M   'P 1'
#
loop_
_entity.id
_entity.type
_entity.pdbx_description
1 polymer ?
#
loop_
_entity_poly.entity_id
_entity_poly.type
_entity_poly.pdbx_seq_one_letter_code
_entity_poly.pdbx_strand_id
1 'polypeptide(L)'
;MRLLLLGCTGLVGRELVPMLQGAGHKLTVVSRRKRAIAGVDLIEADPALAASWADGSSLRRALEQAEGVVNLAGEPIAEQRWTPAHLKTLFSSRIDTTRHLVAAIKSSPAPPQVLVNASAVGFYGTSATASFTEDSPAGADVLSDLCGQWEVAAGQVPDSTRLVITRIGIVLAADGGALGKMLPIFRTGFGGPIGSGQQWMSWIARTDLCRLITEALTDLSYAGIYNATAPTPVPMQEFCTQLGRALNRPSLLPVPGPVLKLLLGDGAAVVLEGQQALPQRLQQKGFHYTAKSLDAALEQVLRPAAAVATSPGRH
;
A
#
# COMPACT_ATOMS: atom_id res chain seq x y z
N MET A 1 -14.26 -14.52 8.70
CA MET A 1 -13.71 -15.13 7.48
C MET A 1 -12.34 -15.73 7.75
N ARG A 2 -11.95 -16.75 6.96
CA ARG A 2 -10.56 -17.20 6.85
C ARG A 2 -9.90 -16.41 5.73
N LEU A 3 -8.84 -15.70 6.03
CA LEU A 3 -8.17 -14.80 5.08
C LEU A 3 -6.73 -15.24 4.81
N LEU A 4 -6.34 -15.26 3.53
CA LEU A 4 -4.97 -15.45 3.10
C LEU A 4 -4.36 -14.08 2.76
N LEU A 5 -3.26 -13.72 3.42
CA LEU A 5 -2.64 -12.41 3.34
C LEU A 5 -1.23 -12.51 2.77
N LEU A 6 -1.02 -11.95 1.57
CA LEU A 6 0.29 -11.85 0.91
C LEU A 6 0.84 -10.43 1.08
N GLY A 7 2.15 -10.30 1.39
CA GLY A 7 2.80 -9.00 1.57
C GLY A 7 2.43 -8.25 2.87
N CYS A 8 1.66 -8.87 3.76
CA CYS A 8 1.18 -8.24 5.00
C CYS A 8 2.18 -8.27 6.16
N THR A 9 3.47 -8.54 5.91
CA THR A 9 4.56 -8.35 6.89
C THR A 9 5.20 -6.95 6.79
N GLY A 10 4.77 -6.14 5.83
CA GLY A 10 5.27 -4.79 5.54
C GLY A 10 4.53 -3.68 6.30
N LEU A 11 4.67 -2.45 5.80
CA LEU A 11 4.14 -1.22 6.40
C LEU A 11 2.63 -1.27 6.68
N VAL A 12 1.85 -1.68 5.68
CA VAL A 12 0.37 -1.74 5.79
C VAL A 12 -0.04 -2.89 6.70
N GLY A 13 0.61 -4.06 6.56
CA GLY A 13 0.27 -5.25 7.32
C GLY A 13 0.46 -5.12 8.82
N ARG A 14 1.37 -4.25 9.29
CA ARG A 14 1.57 -3.98 10.74
C ARG A 14 0.30 -3.49 11.43
N GLU A 15 -0.59 -2.83 10.71
CA GLU A 15 -1.87 -2.33 11.22
C GLU A 15 -3.05 -3.17 10.72
N LEU A 16 -3.01 -3.62 9.47
CA LEU A 16 -4.06 -4.42 8.87
C LEU A 16 -4.25 -5.76 9.60
N VAL A 17 -3.16 -6.46 9.92
CA VAL A 17 -3.23 -7.77 10.58
C VAL A 17 -3.94 -7.68 11.93
N PRO A 18 -3.51 -6.82 12.90
CA PRO A 18 -4.25 -6.69 14.15
C PRO A 18 -5.68 -6.17 13.99
N MET A 19 -5.95 -5.32 12.99
CA MET A 19 -7.30 -4.84 12.69
C MET A 19 -8.21 -5.99 12.26
N LEU A 20 -7.77 -6.85 11.35
CA LEU A 20 -8.52 -8.02 10.89
C LEU A 20 -8.69 -9.07 12.00
N GLN A 21 -7.68 -9.26 12.86
CA GLN A 21 -7.80 -10.13 14.04
C GLN A 21 -8.86 -9.58 15.00
N GLY A 22 -8.83 -8.29 15.29
CA GLY A 22 -9.81 -7.61 16.14
C GLY A 22 -11.25 -7.71 15.61
N ALA A 23 -11.40 -7.80 14.28
CA ALA A 23 -12.69 -8.06 13.63
C ALA A 23 -13.09 -9.55 13.60
N GLY A 24 -12.34 -10.43 14.26
CA GLY A 24 -12.65 -11.86 14.40
C GLY A 24 -12.32 -12.73 13.19
N HIS A 25 -11.49 -12.25 12.27
CA HIS A 25 -11.03 -13.05 11.13
C HIS A 25 -9.90 -14.00 11.54
N LYS A 26 -9.88 -15.21 10.94
CA LYS A 26 -8.75 -16.15 11.03
C LYS A 26 -7.78 -15.85 9.91
N LEU A 27 -6.51 -15.61 10.25
CA LEU A 27 -5.53 -15.10 9.31
C LEU A 27 -4.41 -16.13 9.05
N THR A 28 -4.11 -16.34 7.78
CA THR A 28 -2.89 -17.00 7.32
C THR A 28 -2.05 -15.97 6.58
N VAL A 29 -0.85 -15.67 7.10
CA VAL A 29 0.08 -14.70 6.50
C VAL A 29 1.18 -15.43 5.77
N VAL A 30 1.46 -14.99 4.54
CA VAL A 30 2.59 -15.52 3.73
C VAL A 30 3.77 -14.58 3.84
N SER A 31 4.93 -15.14 4.13
CA SER A 31 6.19 -14.40 4.26
C SER A 31 7.35 -15.17 3.64
N ARG A 32 8.27 -14.46 2.99
CA ARG A 32 9.53 -15.02 2.48
C ARG A 32 10.54 -15.35 3.60
N ARG A 33 10.27 -14.92 4.82
CA ARG A 33 11.14 -15.13 6.00
C ARG A 33 10.30 -15.63 7.17
N LYS A 34 10.85 -16.55 7.92
CA LYS A 34 10.22 -17.01 9.15
C LYS A 34 10.11 -15.85 10.16
N ARG A 35 8.88 -15.55 10.57
CA ARG A 35 8.55 -14.54 11.57
C ARG A 35 7.42 -15.06 12.44
N ALA A 36 7.49 -14.81 13.74
CA ALA A 36 6.33 -15.05 14.60
C ALA A 36 5.42 -13.80 14.56
N ILE A 37 4.14 -13.99 14.25
CA ILE A 37 3.09 -12.98 14.40
C ILE A 37 2.05 -13.59 15.32
N ALA A 38 1.79 -12.95 16.47
CA ALA A 38 0.89 -13.49 17.48
C ALA A 38 -0.53 -13.72 16.92
N GLY A 39 -1.08 -14.92 17.17
CA GLY A 39 -2.45 -15.26 16.75
C GLY A 39 -2.67 -15.42 15.24
N VAL A 40 -1.61 -15.67 14.46
CA VAL A 40 -1.67 -15.80 13.00
C VAL A 40 -0.93 -17.05 12.56
N ASP A 41 -1.53 -17.80 11.65
CA ASP A 41 -0.85 -18.90 10.96
C ASP A 41 0.14 -18.32 9.94
N LEU A 42 1.41 -18.73 10.01
CA LEU A 42 2.45 -18.25 9.10
C LEU A 42 2.87 -19.35 8.13
N ILE A 43 2.90 -19.00 6.85
CA ILE A 43 3.49 -19.83 5.79
C ILE A 43 4.76 -19.15 5.29
N GLU A 44 5.89 -19.86 5.40
CA GLU A 44 7.13 -19.44 4.77
C GLU A 44 7.14 -19.88 3.30
N ALA A 45 6.95 -18.94 2.39
CA ALA A 45 6.95 -19.18 0.96
C ALA A 45 7.24 -17.89 0.19
N ASP A 46 7.80 -18.02 -1.01
CA ASP A 46 7.86 -16.92 -1.97
C ASP A 46 6.71 -17.06 -2.97
N PRO A 47 5.67 -16.22 -2.89
CA PRO A 47 4.51 -16.32 -3.76
C PRO A 47 4.80 -15.95 -5.23
N ALA A 48 5.97 -15.38 -5.54
CA ALA A 48 6.41 -15.14 -6.91
C ALA A 48 6.93 -16.40 -7.61
N LEU A 49 7.16 -17.48 -6.87
CA LEU A 49 7.63 -18.76 -7.43
C LEU A 49 6.45 -19.70 -7.69
N ALA A 50 6.37 -20.25 -8.91
CA ALA A 50 5.33 -21.23 -9.27
C ALA A 50 5.32 -22.46 -8.34
N ALA A 51 6.50 -22.92 -7.91
CA ALA A 51 6.64 -24.05 -7.00
C ALA A 51 5.94 -23.84 -5.65
N SER A 52 5.79 -22.61 -5.19
CA SER A 52 5.08 -22.28 -3.95
C SER A 52 3.58 -22.59 -4.04
N TRP A 53 3.02 -22.64 -5.24
CA TRP A 53 1.61 -22.89 -5.53
C TRP A 53 1.33 -24.31 -6.05
N ALA A 54 2.33 -25.21 -6.05
CA ALA A 54 2.16 -26.59 -6.47
C ALA A 54 1.09 -27.30 -5.63
N ASP A 55 0.44 -28.29 -6.23
CA ASP A 55 -0.57 -29.10 -5.56
C ASP A 55 0.01 -29.72 -4.28
N GLY A 56 -0.75 -29.64 -3.19
CA GLY A 56 -0.33 -30.13 -1.90
C GLY A 56 0.69 -29.25 -1.16
N SER A 57 1.12 -28.11 -1.70
CA SER A 57 1.92 -27.13 -0.95
C SER A 57 1.11 -26.50 0.18
N SER A 58 1.80 -25.95 1.20
CA SER A 58 1.14 -25.25 2.30
C SER A 58 0.37 -24.03 1.83
N LEU A 59 0.92 -23.30 0.86
CA LEU A 59 0.28 -22.10 0.31
C LEU A 59 -0.96 -22.45 -0.51
N ARG A 60 -0.90 -23.52 -1.31
CA ARG A 60 -2.06 -24.01 -2.07
C ARG A 60 -3.20 -24.43 -1.13
N ARG A 61 -2.91 -25.24 -0.10
CA ARG A 61 -3.90 -25.64 0.90
C ARG A 61 -4.52 -24.46 1.64
N ALA A 62 -3.70 -23.46 1.98
CA ALA A 62 -4.22 -22.26 2.63
C ALA A 62 -5.16 -21.45 1.73
N LEU A 63 -4.86 -21.35 0.43
CA LEU A 63 -5.76 -20.72 -0.54
C LEU A 63 -7.09 -21.47 -0.65
N GLU A 64 -7.09 -22.77 -0.73
CA GLU A 64 -8.31 -23.61 -0.84
C GLU A 64 -9.22 -23.50 0.39
N GLN A 65 -8.66 -23.11 1.52
CA GLN A 65 -9.41 -22.85 2.76
C GLN A 65 -9.83 -21.39 2.94
N ALA A 66 -9.28 -20.48 2.13
CA ALA A 66 -9.51 -19.05 2.28
C ALA A 66 -10.87 -18.63 1.68
N GLU A 67 -11.62 -17.81 2.43
CA GLU A 67 -12.83 -17.17 1.95
C GLU A 67 -12.54 -15.82 1.29
N GLY A 68 -11.40 -15.20 1.63
CA GLY A 68 -10.92 -13.97 1.02
C GLY A 68 -9.40 -13.91 0.98
N VAL A 69 -8.87 -13.15 0.02
CA VAL A 69 -7.44 -12.96 -0.17
C VAL A 69 -7.12 -11.48 -0.21
N VAL A 70 -6.05 -11.06 0.47
CA VAL A 70 -5.45 -9.73 0.35
C VAL A 70 -4.05 -9.89 -0.22
N ASN A 71 -3.79 -9.27 -1.37
CA ASN A 71 -2.49 -9.28 -2.03
C ASN A 71 -1.87 -7.87 -2.00
N LEU A 72 -0.97 -7.64 -1.06
CA LEU A 72 -0.13 -6.44 -0.94
C LEU A 72 1.33 -6.75 -1.25
N ALA A 73 1.61 -7.88 -1.91
CA ALA A 73 2.97 -8.30 -2.20
C ALA A 73 3.63 -7.36 -3.22
N GLY A 74 4.85 -6.95 -2.94
CA GLY A 74 5.63 -6.09 -3.80
C GLY A 74 6.94 -5.67 -3.14
N GLU A 75 8.02 -5.65 -3.92
CA GLU A 75 9.30 -5.11 -3.48
C GLU A 75 9.21 -3.59 -3.32
N PRO A 76 9.81 -2.96 -2.29
CA PRO A 76 9.80 -1.51 -2.11
C PRO A 76 10.39 -0.75 -3.30
N ILE A 77 9.65 0.26 -3.82
CA ILE A 77 10.00 0.96 -5.05
C ILE A 77 11.15 1.96 -4.84
N ALA A 78 11.20 2.63 -3.68
CA ALA A 78 12.08 3.77 -3.41
C ALA A 78 13.18 3.46 -2.39
N GLU A 79 13.57 2.19 -2.22
CA GLU A 79 14.63 1.80 -1.27
C GLU A 79 16.00 1.59 -1.92
N GLN A 80 16.01 1.30 -3.21
CA GLN A 80 17.22 1.02 -3.96
C GLN A 80 17.21 1.76 -5.30
N ARG A 81 18.41 1.94 -5.88
CA ARG A 81 18.56 2.47 -7.22
C ARG A 81 17.96 1.50 -8.25
N TRP A 82 17.25 2.01 -9.23
CA TRP A 82 16.68 1.22 -10.31
C TRP A 82 17.74 0.74 -11.27
N THR A 83 18.27 -0.43 -11.02
CA THR A 83 19.08 -1.20 -11.99
C THR A 83 18.15 -2.13 -12.78
N PRO A 84 18.57 -2.65 -13.94
CA PRO A 84 17.79 -3.64 -14.69
C PRO A 84 17.40 -4.85 -13.83
N ALA A 85 18.28 -5.32 -12.94
CA ALA A 85 18.03 -6.42 -12.03
C ALA A 85 16.97 -6.04 -10.99
N HIS A 86 17.05 -4.83 -10.41
CA HIS A 86 16.06 -4.37 -9.44
C HIS A 86 14.69 -4.13 -10.09
N LEU A 87 14.64 -3.55 -11.28
CA LEU A 87 13.40 -3.40 -12.07
C LEU A 87 12.74 -4.78 -12.30
N LYS A 88 13.52 -5.78 -12.72
CA LYS A 88 13.00 -7.16 -12.85
C LYS A 88 12.36 -7.65 -11.55
N THR A 89 12.98 -7.37 -10.40
CA THR A 89 12.44 -7.74 -9.08
C THR A 89 11.17 -6.97 -8.75
N LEU A 90 11.10 -5.66 -9.07
CA LEU A 90 9.89 -4.85 -8.89
C LEU A 90 8.70 -5.44 -9.66
N PHE A 91 8.93 -5.84 -10.92
CA PHE A 91 7.90 -6.45 -11.76
C PHE A 91 7.53 -7.85 -11.26
N SER A 92 8.49 -8.76 -11.09
CA SER A 92 8.21 -10.15 -10.71
C SER A 92 7.53 -10.27 -9.35
N SER A 93 7.96 -9.48 -8.36
CA SER A 93 7.35 -9.50 -7.02
C SER A 93 5.86 -9.14 -7.01
N ARG A 94 5.36 -8.45 -8.03
CA ARG A 94 3.96 -8.06 -8.19
C ARG A 94 3.24 -8.94 -9.21
N ILE A 95 3.76 -8.95 -10.42
CA ILE A 95 3.09 -9.56 -11.57
C ILE A 95 3.12 -11.08 -11.47
N ASP A 96 4.30 -11.69 -11.21
CA ASP A 96 4.38 -13.15 -11.11
C ASP A 96 3.64 -13.67 -9.87
N THR A 97 3.76 -12.96 -8.73
CA THR A 97 2.95 -13.27 -7.54
C THR A 97 1.46 -13.28 -7.87
N THR A 98 0.96 -12.24 -8.56
CA THR A 98 -0.46 -12.12 -8.87
C THR A 98 -0.90 -13.14 -9.92
N ARG A 99 -0.08 -13.41 -10.95
CA ARG A 99 -0.36 -14.44 -11.95
C ARG A 99 -0.48 -15.83 -11.32
N HIS A 100 0.46 -16.19 -10.44
CA HIS A 100 0.42 -17.49 -9.76
C HIS A 100 -0.77 -17.59 -8.79
N LEU A 101 -1.05 -16.53 -8.03
CA LEU A 101 -2.24 -16.46 -7.17
C LEU A 101 -3.52 -16.67 -7.99
N VAL A 102 -3.69 -15.93 -9.07
CA VAL A 102 -4.88 -16.02 -9.93
C VAL A 102 -4.99 -17.38 -10.59
N ALA A 103 -3.88 -17.98 -11.07
CA ALA A 103 -3.88 -19.34 -11.60
C ALA A 103 -4.31 -20.35 -10.54
N ALA A 104 -3.83 -20.20 -9.31
CA ALA A 104 -4.22 -21.05 -8.19
C ALA A 104 -5.71 -20.86 -7.80
N ILE A 105 -6.24 -19.63 -7.84
CA ILE A 105 -7.67 -19.37 -7.64
C ILE A 105 -8.51 -20.06 -8.72
N LYS A 106 -8.14 -19.92 -10.00
CA LYS A 106 -8.85 -20.54 -11.14
C LYS A 106 -8.93 -22.07 -11.04
N SER A 107 -7.89 -22.70 -10.55
CA SER A 107 -7.83 -24.17 -10.42
C SER A 107 -8.30 -24.67 -9.05
N SER A 108 -8.73 -23.79 -8.14
CA SER A 108 -9.22 -24.16 -6.82
C SER A 108 -10.63 -24.78 -6.93
N PRO A 109 -10.89 -25.92 -6.27
CA PRO A 109 -12.24 -26.46 -6.16
C PRO A 109 -13.18 -25.57 -5.32
N ALA A 110 -12.62 -24.71 -4.48
CA ALA A 110 -13.34 -23.74 -3.66
C ALA A 110 -12.63 -22.38 -3.76
N PRO A 111 -12.84 -21.59 -4.82
CA PRO A 111 -12.20 -20.30 -4.99
C PRO A 111 -12.65 -19.32 -3.91
N PRO A 112 -11.78 -18.39 -3.45
CA PRO A 112 -12.15 -17.37 -2.49
C PRO A 112 -13.22 -16.43 -3.07
N GLN A 113 -14.13 -15.96 -2.23
CA GLN A 113 -15.24 -15.07 -2.61
C GLN A 113 -14.74 -13.68 -3.04
N VAL A 114 -13.59 -13.24 -2.52
CA VAL A 114 -13.03 -11.91 -2.77
C VAL A 114 -11.51 -11.93 -2.84
N LEU A 115 -10.97 -11.19 -3.83
CA LEU A 115 -9.57 -10.80 -3.92
C LEU A 115 -9.46 -9.28 -3.81
N VAL A 116 -8.83 -8.78 -2.75
CA VAL A 116 -8.39 -7.39 -2.65
C VAL A 116 -6.93 -7.33 -3.09
N ASN A 117 -6.68 -6.79 -4.29
CA ASN A 117 -5.35 -6.69 -4.87
C ASN A 117 -4.85 -5.25 -4.84
N ALA A 118 -3.62 -5.06 -4.38
CA ALA A 118 -2.99 -3.75 -4.46
C ALA A 118 -2.63 -3.40 -5.91
N SER A 119 -2.67 -2.11 -6.19
CA SER A 119 -2.05 -1.38 -7.28
C SER A 119 -1.51 -0.08 -6.70
N ALA A 120 -1.14 0.88 -7.52
CA ALA A 120 -0.69 2.17 -7.03
C ALA A 120 -1.17 3.32 -7.94
N VAL A 121 -1.25 4.53 -7.39
CA VAL A 121 -1.54 5.74 -8.17
C VAL A 121 -0.51 6.02 -9.26
N GLY A 122 0.66 5.38 -9.22
CA GLY A 122 1.62 5.34 -10.31
C GLY A 122 1.06 4.83 -11.64
N PHE A 123 -0.10 4.16 -11.63
CA PHE A 123 -0.86 3.80 -12.82
C PHE A 123 -1.09 4.99 -13.77
N TYR A 124 -1.31 6.18 -13.23
CA TYR A 124 -1.62 7.37 -14.01
C TYR A 124 -0.39 8.06 -14.63
N GLY A 125 0.82 7.65 -14.22
CA GLY A 125 2.02 8.42 -14.54
C GLY A 125 2.10 9.70 -13.72
N THR A 126 2.89 10.66 -14.18
CA THR A 126 3.13 11.92 -13.48
C THR A 126 2.54 13.11 -14.24
N SER A 127 1.99 14.08 -13.50
CA SER A 127 1.52 15.35 -14.06
C SER A 127 1.54 16.46 -13.01
N ALA A 128 2.00 17.63 -13.41
CA ALA A 128 1.97 18.82 -12.56
C ALA A 128 0.56 19.45 -12.47
N THR A 129 -0.30 19.24 -13.48
CA THR A 129 -1.55 19.98 -13.65
C THR A 129 -2.80 19.10 -13.76
N ALA A 130 -2.67 17.87 -14.23
CA ALA A 130 -3.82 16.99 -14.41
C ALA A 130 -4.25 16.34 -13.09
N SER A 131 -5.58 16.22 -12.91
CA SER A 131 -6.19 15.40 -11.86
C SER A 131 -6.68 14.10 -12.46
N PHE A 132 -6.50 13.00 -11.72
CA PHE A 132 -6.85 11.66 -12.16
C PHE A 132 -7.91 11.05 -11.24
N THR A 133 -8.87 10.39 -11.83
CA THR A 133 -9.89 9.58 -11.15
C THR A 133 -9.71 8.11 -11.55
N GLU A 134 -10.51 7.22 -11.00
CA GLU A 134 -10.44 5.79 -11.33
C GLU A 134 -10.70 5.49 -12.81
N ASP A 135 -11.40 6.38 -13.51
CA ASP A 135 -11.73 6.26 -14.95
C ASP A 135 -10.68 6.89 -15.87
N SER A 136 -9.65 7.54 -15.31
CA SER A 136 -8.56 8.12 -16.10
C SER A 136 -7.67 7.04 -16.72
N PRO A 137 -7.14 7.25 -17.94
CA PRO A 137 -6.27 6.29 -18.60
C PRO A 137 -4.94 6.12 -17.86
N ALA A 138 -4.24 5.02 -18.18
CA ALA A 138 -2.88 4.79 -17.73
C ALA A 138 -1.92 5.82 -18.32
N GLY A 139 -0.87 6.14 -17.57
CA GLY A 139 0.27 6.91 -18.07
C GLY A 139 1.18 6.06 -18.99
N ALA A 140 2.36 6.59 -19.29
CA ALA A 140 3.30 5.97 -20.22
C ALA A 140 4.69 5.73 -19.62
N ASP A 141 4.87 5.89 -18.32
CA ASP A 141 6.14 5.65 -17.65
C ASP A 141 6.27 4.21 -17.10
N VAL A 142 7.44 3.88 -16.56
CA VAL A 142 7.74 2.53 -16.02
C VAL A 142 6.77 2.11 -14.92
N LEU A 143 6.32 3.05 -14.06
CA LEU A 143 5.37 2.72 -12.98
C LEU A 143 3.97 2.50 -13.52
N SER A 144 3.58 3.25 -14.54
CA SER A 144 2.30 3.06 -15.22
C SER A 144 2.23 1.68 -15.88
N ASP A 145 3.30 1.29 -16.56
CA ASP A 145 3.41 -0.05 -17.16
C ASP A 145 3.37 -1.15 -16.10
N LEU A 146 4.14 -1.00 -15.02
CA LEU A 146 4.12 -1.94 -13.89
C LEU A 146 2.72 -2.10 -13.31
N CYS A 147 2.03 -0.99 -13.01
CA CYS A 147 0.68 -1.01 -12.43
C CYS A 147 -0.33 -1.60 -13.42
N GLY A 148 -0.25 -1.22 -14.70
CA GLY A 148 -1.12 -1.74 -15.75
C GLY A 148 -1.00 -3.27 -15.89
N GLN A 149 0.21 -3.81 -15.99
CA GLN A 149 0.43 -5.25 -16.05
C GLN A 149 -0.04 -5.96 -14.76
N TRP A 150 0.13 -5.32 -13.61
CA TRP A 150 -0.31 -5.87 -12.33
C TRP A 150 -1.85 -5.96 -12.25
N GLU A 151 -2.56 -4.90 -12.67
CA GLU A 151 -4.03 -4.88 -12.73
C GLU A 151 -4.57 -5.87 -13.76
N VAL A 152 -3.93 -5.99 -14.93
CA VAL A 152 -4.27 -7.00 -15.95
C VAL A 152 -4.12 -8.42 -15.38
N ALA A 153 -3.04 -8.69 -14.64
CA ALA A 153 -2.86 -10.00 -14.02
C ALA A 153 -3.95 -10.30 -12.98
N ALA A 154 -4.31 -9.32 -12.14
CA ALA A 154 -5.38 -9.46 -11.16
C ALA A 154 -6.76 -9.63 -11.82
N GLY A 155 -7.01 -8.92 -12.92
CA GLY A 155 -8.27 -8.98 -13.68
C GLY A 155 -8.57 -10.35 -14.31
N GLN A 156 -7.63 -11.27 -14.27
CA GLN A 156 -7.83 -12.64 -14.75
C GLN A 156 -8.48 -13.58 -13.73
N VAL A 157 -8.91 -13.11 -12.55
CA VAL A 157 -9.67 -13.95 -11.61
C VAL A 157 -10.99 -14.42 -12.24
N PRO A 158 -11.53 -15.61 -11.83
CA PRO A 158 -12.83 -16.06 -12.31
C PRO A 158 -13.95 -15.17 -11.75
N ASP A 159 -15.08 -15.11 -12.45
CA ASP A 159 -16.26 -14.31 -12.06
C ASP A 159 -16.81 -14.70 -10.67
N SER A 160 -16.53 -15.91 -10.22
CA SER A 160 -16.88 -16.39 -8.87
C SER A 160 -16.08 -15.69 -7.75
N THR A 161 -15.00 -14.99 -8.09
CA THR A 161 -14.18 -14.24 -7.14
C THR A 161 -14.33 -12.74 -7.41
N ARG A 162 -14.97 -12.02 -6.51
CA ARG A 162 -15.10 -10.56 -6.59
C ARG A 162 -13.74 -9.89 -6.48
N LEU A 163 -13.35 -9.12 -7.50
CA LEU A 163 -12.08 -8.40 -7.52
C LEU A 163 -12.27 -6.96 -7.03
N VAL A 164 -11.41 -6.55 -6.10
CA VAL A 164 -11.22 -5.15 -5.70
C VAL A 164 -9.77 -4.78 -5.89
N ILE A 165 -9.51 -3.78 -6.73
CA ILE A 165 -8.17 -3.23 -6.96
C ILE A 165 -8.05 -1.90 -6.22
N THR A 166 -7.02 -1.76 -5.40
CA THR A 166 -6.73 -0.52 -4.68
C THR A 166 -5.49 0.15 -5.28
N ARG A 167 -5.66 1.27 -6.00
CA ARG A 167 -4.57 2.13 -6.45
C ARG A 167 -4.12 2.98 -5.27
N ILE A 168 -3.12 2.48 -4.56
CA ILE A 168 -2.66 3.03 -3.28
C ILE A 168 -1.80 4.27 -3.53
N GLY A 169 -2.11 5.36 -2.83
CA GLY A 169 -1.27 6.55 -2.74
C GLY A 169 -0.12 6.38 -1.75
N ILE A 170 0.51 7.50 -1.37
CA ILE A 170 1.59 7.50 -0.38
C ILE A 170 1.00 7.23 1.00
N VAL A 171 1.31 6.05 1.56
CA VAL A 171 0.82 5.64 2.87
C VAL A 171 1.56 6.39 3.97
N LEU A 172 0.83 7.14 4.80
CA LEU A 172 1.39 7.87 5.92
C LEU A 172 1.41 7.01 7.18
N ALA A 173 2.63 6.76 7.69
CA ALA A 173 2.88 6.07 8.95
C ALA A 173 4.20 6.54 9.56
N ALA A 174 4.25 6.75 10.87
CA ALA A 174 5.46 7.24 11.54
C ALA A 174 6.60 6.20 11.59
N ASP A 175 6.26 4.92 11.55
CA ASP A 175 7.17 3.78 11.71
C ASP A 175 7.69 3.22 10.38
N GLY A 176 7.49 3.94 9.26
CA GLY A 176 8.01 3.51 7.95
C GLY A 176 7.48 4.30 6.76
N GLY A 177 7.76 3.80 5.55
CA GLY A 177 7.38 4.47 4.31
C GLY A 177 8.07 5.83 4.12
N ALA A 178 7.46 6.68 3.28
CA ALA A 178 8.01 8.01 2.98
C ALA A 178 8.08 8.88 4.25
N LEU A 179 7.00 8.96 5.01
CA LEU A 179 6.95 9.77 6.23
C LEU A 179 7.98 9.31 7.27
N GLY A 180 8.09 7.98 7.51
CA GLY A 180 9.08 7.45 8.46
C GLY A 180 10.52 7.79 8.09
N LYS A 181 10.86 7.93 6.79
CA LYS A 181 12.17 8.37 6.32
C LYS A 181 12.38 9.89 6.49
N MET A 182 11.33 10.68 6.39
CA MET A 182 11.38 12.15 6.54
C MET A 182 11.48 12.58 8.01
N LEU A 183 10.80 11.87 8.91
CA LEU A 183 10.69 12.25 10.33
C LEU A 183 12.02 12.49 11.05
N PRO A 184 13.07 11.66 10.93
CA PRO A 184 14.36 11.93 11.59
C PRO A 184 14.94 13.28 11.18
N ILE A 185 14.90 13.61 9.89
CA ILE A 185 15.44 14.86 9.34
C ILE A 185 14.61 16.06 9.80
N PHE A 186 13.29 15.96 9.74
CA PHE A 186 12.39 17.04 10.17
C PHE A 186 12.50 17.32 11.67
N ARG A 187 12.68 16.29 12.51
CA ARG A 187 12.88 16.43 13.97
C ARG A 187 14.12 17.25 14.34
N THR A 188 15.16 17.20 13.51
CA THR A 188 16.38 18.03 13.70
C THR A 188 16.21 19.49 13.24
N GLY A 189 15.11 19.81 12.55
CA GLY A 189 14.89 21.14 11.96
C GLY A 189 15.53 21.36 10.59
N PHE A 190 16.19 20.34 10.03
CA PHE A 190 16.80 20.39 8.69
C PHE A 190 15.89 19.85 7.58
N GLY A 191 14.58 19.68 7.86
CA GLY A 191 13.61 19.25 6.88
C GLY A 191 13.23 20.34 5.88
N GLY A 192 12.72 19.92 4.72
CA GLY A 192 12.20 20.83 3.71
C GLY A 192 11.71 20.10 2.47
N PRO A 193 11.22 20.83 1.46
CA PRO A 193 10.67 20.26 0.26
C PRO A 193 11.73 19.51 -0.57
N ILE A 194 11.29 18.48 -1.25
CA ILE A 194 12.10 17.66 -2.14
C ILE A 194 11.98 18.22 -3.57
N GLY A 195 13.09 18.45 -4.26
CA GLY A 195 13.11 18.96 -5.62
C GLY A 195 12.46 20.34 -5.73
N SER A 196 11.51 20.51 -6.65
CA SER A 196 10.76 21.76 -6.83
C SER A 196 9.74 22.03 -5.74
N GLY A 197 9.31 21.01 -5.01
CA GLY A 197 8.22 21.09 -4.04
C GLY A 197 6.82 21.19 -4.67
N GLN A 198 6.71 21.26 -5.99
CA GLN A 198 5.43 21.44 -6.70
C GLN A 198 4.76 20.12 -7.08
N GLN A 199 5.47 19.00 -6.99
CA GLN A 199 4.92 17.70 -7.32
C GLN A 199 3.81 17.30 -6.33
N TRP A 200 2.76 16.71 -6.85
CA TRP A 200 1.61 16.28 -6.09
C TRP A 200 1.93 15.06 -5.20
N MET A 201 1.41 15.10 -4.00
CA MET A 201 1.41 14.02 -3.01
C MET A 201 -0.02 13.51 -2.84
N SER A 202 -0.37 12.45 -3.54
CA SER A 202 -1.62 11.71 -3.29
C SER A 202 -1.38 10.73 -2.15
N TRP A 203 -1.78 11.10 -0.97
CA TRP A 203 -1.52 10.38 0.28
C TRP A 203 -2.76 9.69 0.84
N ILE A 204 -2.56 8.75 1.76
CA ILE A 204 -3.60 8.14 2.59
C ILE A 204 -3.03 7.81 3.97
N ALA A 205 -3.81 8.02 5.05
CA ALA A 205 -3.45 7.50 6.36
C ALA A 205 -3.48 5.95 6.34
N ARG A 206 -2.48 5.30 6.95
CA ARG A 206 -2.41 3.83 6.99
C ARG A 206 -3.69 3.23 7.57
N THR A 207 -4.26 3.83 8.60
CA THR A 207 -5.53 3.40 9.21
C THR A 207 -6.67 3.41 8.21
N ASP A 208 -6.79 4.47 7.39
CA ASP A 208 -7.86 4.56 6.39
C ASP A 208 -7.67 3.53 5.26
N LEU A 209 -6.43 3.27 4.84
CA LEU A 209 -6.16 2.19 3.89
C LEU A 209 -6.53 0.81 4.48
N CYS A 210 -6.18 0.54 5.74
CA CYS A 210 -6.53 -0.71 6.41
C CYS A 210 -8.05 -0.88 6.54
N ARG A 211 -8.77 0.21 6.84
CA ARG A 211 -10.25 0.21 6.89
C ARG A 211 -10.84 -0.07 5.51
N LEU A 212 -10.35 0.60 4.47
CA LEU A 212 -10.80 0.35 3.10
C LEU A 212 -10.63 -1.13 2.70
N ILE A 213 -9.48 -1.72 3.00
CA ILE A 213 -9.24 -3.14 2.71
C ILE A 213 -10.21 -4.03 3.52
N THR A 214 -10.45 -3.70 4.78
CA THR A 214 -11.37 -4.46 5.65
C THR A 214 -12.80 -4.37 5.14
N GLU A 215 -13.28 -3.17 4.76
CA GLU A 215 -14.61 -2.98 4.17
C GLU A 215 -14.73 -3.70 2.82
N ALA A 216 -13.69 -3.61 1.96
CA ALA A 216 -13.66 -4.29 0.68
C ALA A 216 -13.74 -5.83 0.79
N LEU A 217 -13.26 -6.42 1.89
CA LEU A 217 -13.38 -7.85 2.14
C LEU A 217 -14.83 -8.28 2.46
N THR A 218 -15.56 -7.46 3.20
CA THR A 218 -16.84 -7.85 3.82
C THR A 218 -18.07 -7.24 3.14
N ASP A 219 -17.95 -6.05 2.57
CA ASP A 219 -19.05 -5.38 1.86
C ASP A 219 -19.04 -5.74 0.37
N LEU A 220 -20.05 -6.47 -0.08
CA LEU A 220 -20.22 -6.95 -1.45
C LEU A 220 -20.36 -5.80 -2.48
N SER A 221 -20.67 -4.60 -2.04
CA SER A 221 -20.81 -3.44 -2.94
C SER A 221 -19.45 -2.87 -3.39
N TYR A 222 -18.33 -3.31 -2.77
CA TYR A 222 -16.99 -2.99 -3.27
C TYR A 222 -16.61 -3.95 -4.39
N ALA A 223 -16.51 -3.45 -5.63
CA ALA A 223 -16.02 -4.19 -6.79
C ALA A 223 -15.31 -3.25 -7.76
N GLY A 224 -14.30 -3.75 -8.47
CA GLY A 224 -13.51 -2.99 -9.44
C GLY A 224 -12.41 -2.15 -8.79
N ILE A 225 -12.11 -0.99 -9.34
CA ILE A 225 -10.93 -0.16 -9.03
C ILE A 225 -11.31 1.00 -8.12
N TYR A 226 -10.49 1.25 -7.10
CA TYR A 226 -10.60 2.39 -6.19
C TYR A 226 -9.25 3.10 -6.02
N ASN A 227 -9.23 4.42 -6.12
CA ASN A 227 -8.10 5.22 -5.69
C ASN A 227 -8.06 5.23 -4.15
N ALA A 228 -7.13 4.49 -3.58
CA ALA A 228 -6.91 4.46 -2.14
C ALA A 228 -6.04 5.66 -1.74
N THR A 229 -6.65 6.85 -1.80
CA THR A 229 -6.06 8.14 -1.45
C THR A 229 -7.00 8.93 -0.54
N ALA A 230 -6.47 9.89 0.22
CA ALA A 230 -7.28 10.88 0.89
C ALA A 230 -7.92 11.84 -0.13
N PRO A 231 -9.04 12.50 0.22
CA PRO A 231 -9.76 13.37 -0.71
C PRO A 231 -9.00 14.64 -1.10
N THR A 232 -7.97 15.01 -0.34
CA THR A 232 -7.23 16.26 -0.49
C THR A 232 -5.73 16.00 -0.72
N PRO A 233 -5.30 15.65 -1.95
CA PRO A 233 -3.88 15.62 -2.27
C PRO A 233 -3.28 17.01 -2.18
N VAL A 234 -2.01 17.11 -1.80
CA VAL A 234 -1.30 18.39 -1.60
C VAL A 234 0.02 18.41 -2.37
N PRO A 235 0.56 19.57 -2.75
CA PRO A 235 1.94 19.68 -3.22
C PRO A 235 2.96 19.28 -2.14
N MET A 236 4.13 18.78 -2.54
CA MET A 236 5.22 18.40 -1.62
C MET A 236 5.63 19.54 -0.69
N GLN A 237 5.66 20.78 -1.19
CA GLN A 237 5.99 21.96 -0.37
C GLN A 237 4.98 22.15 0.77
N GLU A 238 3.70 22.02 0.48
CA GLU A 238 2.64 22.12 1.48
C GLU A 238 2.74 20.97 2.48
N PHE A 239 2.97 19.74 2.00
CA PHE A 239 3.21 18.58 2.86
C PHE A 239 4.35 18.86 3.85
N CYS A 240 5.49 19.36 3.37
CA CYS A 240 6.65 19.67 4.21
C CYS A 240 6.35 20.78 5.20
N THR A 241 5.61 21.81 4.79
CA THR A 241 5.21 22.92 5.66
C THR A 241 4.31 22.43 6.80
N GLN A 242 3.29 21.62 6.49
CA GLN A 242 2.39 21.04 7.49
C GLN A 242 3.13 20.06 8.42
N LEU A 243 4.04 19.24 7.88
CA LEU A 243 4.87 18.33 8.68
C LEU A 243 5.78 19.10 9.65
N GLY A 244 6.41 20.19 9.18
CA GLY A 244 7.22 21.05 10.03
C GLY A 244 6.39 21.67 11.18
N ARG A 245 5.20 22.16 10.88
CA ARG A 245 4.25 22.68 11.89
C ARG A 245 3.86 21.63 12.90
N ALA A 246 3.48 20.44 12.46
CA ALA A 246 3.08 19.33 13.33
C ALA A 246 4.21 18.87 14.28
N LEU A 247 5.47 19.06 13.88
CA LEU A 247 6.64 18.74 14.68
C LEU A 247 7.18 19.94 15.48
N ASN A 248 6.62 21.14 15.33
CA ASN A 248 7.16 22.40 15.85
C ASN A 248 8.62 22.62 15.41
N ARG A 249 8.92 22.39 14.13
CA ARG A 249 10.24 22.52 13.53
C ARG A 249 10.17 23.33 12.22
N PRO A 250 11.22 24.08 11.88
CA PRO A 250 11.32 24.72 10.57
C PRO A 250 11.39 23.63 9.46
N SER A 251 10.90 23.97 8.26
CA SER A 251 10.88 23.10 7.09
C SER A 251 11.37 23.83 5.83
N LEU A 252 12.49 24.56 5.97
CA LEU A 252 12.94 25.53 4.97
C LEU A 252 14.09 25.02 4.09
N LEU A 253 14.74 23.90 4.43
CA LEU A 253 15.92 23.42 3.73
C LEU A 253 15.54 22.42 2.63
N PRO A 254 15.53 22.85 1.34
CA PRO A 254 15.16 21.95 0.27
C PRO A 254 16.21 20.86 0.03
N VAL A 255 15.75 19.66 -0.30
CA VAL A 255 16.63 18.58 -0.80
C VAL A 255 16.75 18.72 -2.31
N PRO A 256 17.96 19.05 -2.85
CA PRO A 256 18.12 19.27 -4.29
C PRO A 256 17.85 18.01 -5.11
N GLY A 257 17.04 18.15 -6.18
CA GLY A 257 16.73 17.05 -7.09
C GLY A 257 17.95 16.31 -7.66
N PRO A 258 19.03 17.00 -8.08
CA PRO A 258 20.25 16.35 -8.57
C PRO A 258 20.89 15.38 -7.57
N VAL A 259 20.85 15.67 -6.27
CA VAL A 259 21.34 14.76 -5.21
C VAL A 259 20.53 13.47 -5.19
N LEU A 260 19.22 13.56 -5.30
CA LEU A 260 18.36 12.38 -5.34
C LEU A 260 18.53 11.56 -6.63
N LYS A 261 18.71 12.23 -7.77
CA LYS A 261 19.03 11.56 -9.03
C LYS A 261 20.37 10.79 -8.96
N LEU A 262 21.38 11.36 -8.29
CA LEU A 262 22.66 10.67 -8.06
C LEU A 262 22.49 9.42 -7.19
N LEU A 263 21.66 9.50 -6.13
CA LEU A 263 21.46 8.41 -5.18
C LEU A 263 20.54 7.31 -5.71
N LEU A 264 19.41 7.68 -6.32
CA LEU A 264 18.33 6.76 -6.70
C LEU A 264 18.30 6.43 -8.20
N GLY A 265 19.09 7.14 -9.03
CA GLY A 265 19.02 7.01 -10.49
C GLY A 265 17.62 7.36 -11.00
N ASP A 266 17.10 6.56 -11.94
CA ASP A 266 15.75 6.76 -12.50
C ASP A 266 14.65 6.58 -11.46
N GLY A 267 14.91 5.87 -10.38
CA GLY A 267 14.01 5.76 -9.24
C GLY A 267 13.76 7.08 -8.49
N ALA A 268 14.55 8.13 -8.74
CA ALA A 268 14.32 9.46 -8.21
C ALA A 268 12.99 10.08 -8.68
N ALA A 269 12.46 9.66 -9.84
CA ALA A 269 11.16 10.10 -10.34
C ALA A 269 10.04 9.87 -9.34
N VAL A 270 10.08 8.76 -8.59
CA VAL A 270 9.09 8.42 -7.54
C VAL A 270 8.92 9.52 -6.48
N VAL A 271 9.98 10.27 -6.21
CA VAL A 271 9.99 11.32 -5.16
C VAL A 271 10.05 12.74 -5.72
N LEU A 272 10.50 12.89 -6.98
CA LEU A 272 10.65 14.20 -7.65
C LEU A 272 9.45 14.58 -8.50
N GLU A 273 8.62 13.60 -8.84
CA GLU A 273 7.43 13.76 -9.66
C GLU A 273 6.22 13.23 -8.90
N GLY A 274 5.02 13.50 -9.40
CA GLY A 274 3.81 13.05 -8.73
C GLY A 274 2.57 13.29 -9.57
N GLN A 275 1.45 12.85 -9.06
CA GLN A 275 0.14 12.92 -9.69
C GLN A 275 -0.93 13.29 -8.66
N GLN A 276 -1.93 14.04 -9.10
CA GLN A 276 -3.11 14.35 -8.31
C GLN A 276 -4.19 13.29 -8.56
N ALA A 277 -4.18 12.20 -7.76
CA ALA A 277 -5.18 11.15 -7.83
C ALA A 277 -6.30 11.39 -6.80
N LEU A 278 -7.54 11.47 -7.28
CA LEU A 278 -8.72 11.74 -6.47
C LEU A 278 -9.54 10.46 -6.26
N PRO A 279 -10.02 10.17 -5.05
CA PRO A 279 -10.78 8.97 -4.71
C PRO A 279 -12.27 9.13 -5.03
N GLN A 280 -12.61 9.35 -6.31
CA GLN A 280 -13.98 9.69 -6.69
C GLN A 280 -14.97 8.60 -6.30
N ARG A 281 -14.64 7.33 -6.54
CA ARG A 281 -15.52 6.19 -6.21
C ARG A 281 -15.68 6.00 -4.71
N LEU A 282 -14.65 6.23 -3.90
CA LEU A 282 -14.76 6.18 -2.43
C LEU A 282 -15.64 7.32 -1.90
N GLN A 283 -15.51 8.51 -2.48
CA GLN A 283 -16.39 9.65 -2.13
C GLN A 283 -17.84 9.36 -2.48
N GLN A 284 -18.12 8.81 -3.66
CA GLN A 284 -19.47 8.41 -4.09
C GLN A 284 -20.07 7.33 -3.18
N LYS A 285 -19.23 6.40 -2.69
CA LYS A 285 -19.65 5.37 -1.70
C LYS A 285 -19.88 5.94 -0.30
N GLY A 286 -19.47 7.16 -0.03
CA GLY A 286 -19.55 7.73 1.32
C GLY A 286 -18.51 7.10 2.27
N PHE A 287 -17.37 6.63 1.75
CA PHE A 287 -16.29 6.08 2.60
C PHE A 287 -15.90 7.06 3.70
N HIS A 288 -15.89 6.58 4.93
CA HIS A 288 -15.61 7.41 6.09
C HIS A 288 -14.11 7.43 6.41
N TYR A 289 -13.44 8.50 6.01
CA TYR A 289 -12.04 8.75 6.37
C TYR A 289 -11.92 9.16 7.85
N THR A 290 -10.92 8.60 8.54
CA THR A 290 -10.53 9.07 9.89
C THR A 290 -9.77 10.39 9.82
N ALA A 291 -9.06 10.62 8.70
CA ALA A 291 -8.35 11.84 8.42
C ALA A 291 -8.64 12.34 7.00
N LYS A 292 -9.47 13.37 6.87
CA LYS A 292 -9.84 14.00 5.58
C LYS A 292 -8.83 15.04 5.11
N SER A 293 -8.06 15.64 6.04
CA SER A 293 -7.03 16.64 5.77
C SER A 293 -5.65 16.13 6.19
N LEU A 294 -4.61 16.66 5.58
CA LEU A 294 -3.24 16.28 5.91
C LEU A 294 -2.87 16.62 7.36
N ASP A 295 -3.31 17.77 7.87
CA ASP A 295 -3.08 18.14 9.27
C ASP A 295 -3.65 17.10 10.24
N ALA A 296 -4.91 16.66 10.02
CA ALA A 296 -5.54 15.63 10.84
C ALA A 296 -4.79 14.29 10.75
N ALA A 297 -4.32 13.93 9.54
CA ALA A 297 -3.54 12.71 9.35
C ALA A 297 -2.19 12.76 10.06
N LEU A 298 -1.47 13.89 9.96
CA LEU A 298 -0.19 14.09 10.62
C LEU A 298 -0.37 14.08 12.15
N GLU A 299 -1.39 14.76 12.66
CA GLU A 299 -1.69 14.72 14.09
C GLU A 299 -1.94 13.29 14.58
N GLN A 300 -2.76 12.52 13.88
CA GLN A 300 -3.05 11.13 14.22
C GLN A 300 -1.80 10.25 14.18
N VAL A 301 -1.01 10.34 13.11
CA VAL A 301 0.16 9.48 12.87
C VAL A 301 1.33 9.81 13.80
N LEU A 302 1.47 11.09 14.21
CA LEU A 302 2.56 11.55 15.08
C LEU A 302 2.25 11.44 16.57
N ARG A 303 0.99 11.17 16.95
CA ARG A 303 0.67 10.88 18.36
C ARG A 303 1.47 9.68 18.83
N PRO A 304 2.13 9.73 19.99
CA PRO A 304 2.73 8.55 20.58
C PRO A 304 1.63 7.47 20.71
N ALA A 305 1.94 6.23 20.34
CA ALA A 305 1.04 5.12 20.66
C ALA A 305 0.77 5.18 22.15
N ALA A 306 -0.50 5.37 22.55
CA ALA A 306 -0.88 5.35 23.94
C ALA A 306 -0.36 4.02 24.52
N ALA A 307 0.51 4.10 25.52
CA ALA A 307 0.96 2.94 26.25
C ALA A 307 -0.29 2.19 26.68
N VAL A 308 -0.44 0.96 26.21
CA VAL A 308 -1.50 0.07 26.68
C VAL A 308 -1.33 0.01 28.18
N ALA A 309 -2.19 0.73 28.89
CA ALA A 309 -2.21 0.70 30.34
C ALA A 309 -2.57 -0.75 30.75
N THR A 310 -1.56 -1.52 31.07
CA THR A 310 -1.72 -2.74 31.87
C THR A 310 -2.23 -2.28 33.22
N SER A 311 -3.55 -2.36 33.41
CA SER A 311 -4.13 -2.23 34.73
C SER A 311 -3.52 -3.33 35.61
N PRO A 312 -2.79 -2.97 36.70
CA PRO A 312 -2.41 -3.97 37.65
C PRO A 312 -3.69 -4.45 38.35
N GLY A 313 -4.01 -5.75 38.19
CA GLY A 313 -5.06 -6.39 38.93
C GLY A 313 -4.84 -6.12 40.42
N ARG A 314 -5.85 -5.52 41.05
CA ARG A 314 -5.96 -5.50 42.51
C ARG A 314 -6.47 -6.86 42.92
N HIS A 315 -5.67 -7.52 43.75
CA HIS A 315 -6.05 -8.66 44.56
C HIS A 315 -7.13 -8.28 45.60
#